data_0d9d9bb080e6fbce829288ca97177bc1
#
_entry.id   0d9d9bb080e6fbce829288ca97177bc1
#
_cell.length_a   1.000
_cell.length_b   1.000
_cell.length_c   1.000
_cell.angle_alpha   90.00
_cell.angle_beta   90.00
_cell.angle_gamma   90.00
#
_symmetry.space_group_name_H-M   'P 1'
#
loop_
_entity.id
_entity.type
_entity.pdbx_description
1 polymer ?
#
loop_
_entity_poly.entity_id
_entity_poly.type
_entity_poly.pdbx_seq_one_letter_code
_entity_poly.pdbx_strand_id
1 'polypeptide(L)'
;MDGIEWNMDAKINEQVKNKKQDNLITAEIRYKMTAKGMMITEYYGADSCVVLPDEIEGETVTALDDYAFARNLEVEEIWLPEALKEVGRYAFYRCRNLKKLILGNQLLDMGGGALTGCRLEEVEIYFREGKKSCLKSIVEETRYQIRVSLYGYSWRCCTEKNSTDEWLREVRILFPEHYEEAVENTPARILETHHHGAGGYYRQCFYNRELDYKKYDEMFYHTVAEDTEETAVELALDRLRFPEELSEKNKNVYKTYIREHMETVAAYLVKREDIEGIRFLEQKKLWSEPSLQKGMDVAAERNRTESLSVLMDVRKELFPKKKKTFEL
;
A
#
# COMPACT_ATOMS: atom_id res chain seq x y z
N MET A 1 27.46 6.74 32.23
CA MET A 1 26.49 5.87 31.50
C MET A 1 25.56 6.81 30.78
N ASP A 2 26.03 7.28 29.63
CA ASP A 2 25.29 8.28 28.83
C ASP A 2 24.35 7.52 27.91
N GLY A 3 23.06 7.70 28.17
CA GLY A 3 22.00 7.13 27.37
C GLY A 3 22.04 7.72 25.95
N ILE A 4 22.38 6.92 24.97
CA ILE A 4 22.14 7.23 23.57
C ILE A 4 20.62 7.03 23.38
N GLU A 5 19.85 8.09 23.58
CA GLU A 5 18.50 8.21 23.03
C GLU A 5 18.65 8.23 21.50
N TRP A 6 18.48 7.08 20.89
CA TRP A 6 18.39 6.98 19.44
C TRP A 6 17.04 7.55 19.01
N ASN A 7 17.09 8.74 18.47
CA ASN A 7 15.94 9.49 18.01
C ASN A 7 15.36 8.80 16.77
N MET A 8 14.31 8.00 16.96
CA MET A 8 13.55 7.30 15.93
C MET A 8 12.96 8.28 14.92
N ASP A 9 12.54 9.44 15.41
CA ASP A 9 12.07 10.56 14.59
C ASP A 9 13.11 11.03 13.57
N ALA A 10 14.40 10.88 13.87
CA ALA A 10 15.47 11.33 12.96
C ALA A 10 15.54 10.49 11.68
N LYS A 11 15.42 9.15 11.74
CA LYS A 11 15.56 8.29 10.54
C LYS A 11 14.30 8.29 9.66
N ILE A 12 13.12 8.24 10.27
CA ILE A 12 11.84 8.39 9.53
C ILE A 12 11.79 9.80 8.92
N ASN A 13 12.12 10.82 9.71
CA ASN A 13 12.22 12.19 9.23
C ASN A 13 13.29 12.36 8.16
N GLU A 14 14.40 11.62 8.19
CA GLU A 14 15.46 11.73 7.19
C GLU A 14 15.07 11.10 5.87
N GLN A 15 14.38 9.95 5.86
CA GLN A 15 13.84 9.35 4.62
C GLN A 15 12.67 10.16 4.05
N VAL A 16 11.77 10.64 4.91
CA VAL A 16 10.68 11.54 4.50
C VAL A 16 11.24 12.90 4.08
N LYS A 17 12.25 13.45 4.78
CA LYS A 17 12.94 14.68 4.41
C LYS A 17 13.75 14.53 3.12
N ASN A 18 14.43 13.42 2.89
CA ASN A 18 15.16 13.20 1.64
C ASN A 18 14.20 13.12 0.46
N LYS A 19 13.09 12.39 0.58
CA LYS A 19 12.03 12.40 -0.43
C LYS A 19 11.34 13.78 -0.55
N LYS A 20 11.19 14.53 0.54
CA LYS A 20 10.67 15.90 0.54
C LYS A 20 11.67 16.92 -0.02
N GLN A 21 12.99 16.75 0.17
CA GLN A 21 14.03 17.67 -0.34
C GLN A 21 14.24 17.57 -1.85
N ASP A 22 14.04 16.38 -2.43
CA ASP A 22 14.13 16.18 -3.88
C ASP A 22 12.94 16.79 -4.65
N ASN A 23 11.81 17.03 -3.94
CA ASN A 23 10.59 17.67 -4.47
C ASN A 23 10.38 19.01 -3.76
N LEU A 24 11.23 20.01 -4.05
CA LEU A 24 11.13 21.36 -3.49
C LEU A 24 9.81 22.02 -3.94
N ILE A 25 8.95 22.29 -2.96
CA ILE A 25 7.62 22.80 -3.20
C ILE A 25 7.66 24.31 -3.30
N THR A 26 7.22 24.82 -4.42
CA THR A 26 6.51 26.09 -4.47
C THR A 26 5.00 25.80 -4.54
N ALA A 27 4.45 25.26 -3.45
CA ALA A 27 3.02 25.03 -3.41
C ALA A 27 2.31 26.39 -3.39
N GLU A 28 1.61 26.70 -4.45
CA GLU A 28 0.68 27.83 -4.48
C GLU A 28 -0.53 27.47 -3.63
N ILE A 29 -0.46 27.81 -2.32
CA ILE A 29 -1.49 27.51 -1.33
C ILE A 29 -2.04 28.80 -0.72
N ARG A 30 -3.32 28.77 -0.38
CA ARG A 30 -3.94 29.72 0.54
C ARG A 30 -4.10 29.06 1.90
N TYR A 31 -3.93 29.82 2.95
CA TYR A 31 -4.00 29.34 4.32
C TYR A 31 -4.61 30.38 5.26
N LYS A 32 -5.04 29.92 6.42
CA LYS A 32 -5.53 30.75 7.52
C LYS A 32 -5.10 30.18 8.86
N MET A 33 -4.86 31.06 9.83
CA MET A 33 -4.65 30.66 11.22
C MET A 33 -5.97 30.22 11.84
N THR A 34 -5.95 29.16 12.62
CA THR A 34 -7.07 28.67 13.43
C THR A 34 -6.64 28.50 14.88
N ALA A 35 -7.59 28.26 15.78
CA ALA A 35 -7.27 27.97 17.19
C ALA A 35 -6.47 26.67 17.39
N LYS A 36 -6.39 25.78 16.37
CA LYS A 36 -5.72 24.48 16.42
C LYS A 36 -4.39 24.46 15.66
N GLY A 37 -4.00 25.54 15.01
CA GLY A 37 -2.83 25.67 14.16
C GLY A 37 -3.20 26.18 12.76
N MET A 38 -2.27 26.05 11.82
CA MET A 38 -2.47 26.52 10.46
C MET A 38 -3.37 25.57 9.68
N MET A 39 -4.29 26.13 8.90
CA MET A 39 -5.19 25.41 8.00
C MET A 39 -4.93 25.86 6.55
N ILE A 40 -4.66 24.90 5.66
CA ILE A 40 -4.60 25.14 4.21
C ILE A 40 -6.03 25.15 3.68
N THR A 41 -6.42 26.28 3.03
CA THR A 41 -7.78 26.47 2.53
C THR A 41 -7.92 26.15 1.06
N GLU A 42 -6.86 26.30 0.27
CA GLU A 42 -6.90 26.04 -1.18
C GLU A 42 -5.49 25.78 -1.72
N TYR A 43 -5.38 24.78 -2.59
CA TYR A 43 -4.23 24.57 -3.47
C TYR A 43 -4.65 24.90 -4.91
N TYR A 44 -3.88 25.73 -5.62
CA TYR A 44 -4.17 26.17 -6.98
C TYR A 44 -2.99 25.96 -7.95
N GLY A 45 -1.98 25.20 -7.52
CA GLY A 45 -0.84 24.82 -8.37
C GLY A 45 -1.17 23.73 -9.39
N ALA A 46 -0.19 23.49 -10.27
CA ALA A 46 -0.29 22.50 -11.35
C ALA A 46 0.76 21.38 -11.25
N ASP A 47 1.34 21.17 -10.08
CA ASP A 47 2.34 20.13 -9.87
C ASP A 47 1.68 18.74 -9.83
N SER A 48 2.30 17.75 -10.46
CA SER A 48 1.84 16.36 -10.40
C SER A 48 2.15 15.70 -9.04
N CYS A 49 3.25 16.11 -8.39
CA CYS A 49 3.62 15.69 -7.05
C CYS A 49 3.61 16.90 -6.12
N VAL A 50 2.69 16.91 -5.17
CA VAL A 50 2.51 18.00 -4.20
C VAL A 50 2.95 17.53 -2.82
N VAL A 51 3.89 18.23 -2.22
CA VAL A 51 4.31 18.00 -0.84
C VAL A 51 3.87 19.22 -0.02
N LEU A 52 2.91 19.09 0.84
CA LEU A 52 2.44 20.18 1.68
C LEU A 52 3.44 20.45 2.81
N PRO A 53 3.66 21.73 3.16
CA PRO A 53 4.58 22.09 4.24
C PRO A 53 4.04 21.63 5.59
N ASP A 54 4.93 21.19 6.48
CA ASP A 54 4.56 20.86 7.87
C ASP A 54 4.32 22.11 8.71
N GLU A 55 4.95 23.24 8.32
CA GLU A 55 4.81 24.55 9.00
C GLU A 55 4.67 25.68 7.98
N ILE A 56 3.88 26.68 8.32
CA ILE A 56 3.69 27.92 7.58
C ILE A 56 3.82 29.07 8.55
N GLU A 57 4.75 30.03 8.26
CA GLU A 57 5.04 31.19 9.14
C GLU A 57 5.44 30.78 10.58
N GLY A 58 6.06 29.60 10.76
CA GLY A 58 6.46 29.07 12.05
C GLY A 58 5.34 28.37 12.84
N GLU A 59 4.16 28.25 12.25
CA GLU A 59 3.02 27.56 12.85
C GLU A 59 2.73 26.23 12.15
N THR A 60 2.46 25.19 12.93
CA THR A 60 2.23 23.84 12.44
C THR A 60 0.94 23.73 11.63
N VAL A 61 1.01 23.08 10.46
CA VAL A 61 -0.16 22.79 9.64
C VAL A 61 -0.91 21.57 10.21
N THR A 62 -2.13 21.81 10.66
CA THR A 62 -2.95 20.80 11.35
C THR A 62 -4.23 20.43 10.61
N ALA A 63 -4.62 21.19 9.59
CA ALA A 63 -5.89 20.97 8.90
C ALA A 63 -5.83 21.33 7.40
N LEU A 64 -6.64 20.61 6.62
CA LEU A 64 -7.09 21.01 5.29
C LEU A 64 -8.57 21.40 5.36
N ASP A 65 -8.94 22.49 4.69
CA ASP A 65 -10.31 22.96 4.63
C ASP A 65 -11.20 22.12 3.67
N ASP A 66 -12.50 22.35 3.71
CA ASP A 66 -13.44 21.81 2.73
C ASP A 66 -13.03 22.22 1.31
N TYR A 67 -13.03 21.27 0.37
CA TYR A 67 -12.69 21.48 -1.05
C TYR A 67 -11.25 21.96 -1.35
N ALA A 68 -10.30 21.86 -0.45
CA ALA A 68 -8.95 22.44 -0.57
C ALA A 68 -8.21 22.09 -1.88
N PHE A 69 -8.43 20.90 -2.44
CA PHE A 69 -7.84 20.43 -3.72
C PHE A 69 -8.91 20.14 -4.78
N ALA A 70 -10.17 20.45 -4.52
CA ALA A 70 -11.27 19.98 -5.36
C ALA A 70 -11.09 20.32 -6.84
N ARG A 71 -11.28 19.29 -7.70
CA ARG A 71 -11.17 19.36 -9.16
C ARG A 71 -9.77 19.68 -9.71
N ASN A 72 -8.71 19.54 -8.90
CA ASN A 72 -7.37 19.59 -9.43
C ASN A 72 -7.13 18.29 -10.25
N LEU A 73 -6.79 18.44 -11.53
CA LEU A 73 -6.58 17.36 -12.48
C LEU A 73 -5.10 17.08 -12.75
N GLU A 74 -4.21 17.91 -12.21
CA GLU A 74 -2.77 17.78 -12.44
C GLU A 74 -2.11 16.91 -11.37
N VAL A 75 -2.64 16.93 -10.14
CA VAL A 75 -2.06 16.23 -9.01
C VAL A 75 -2.25 14.71 -9.13
N GLU A 76 -1.13 13.98 -9.10
CA GLU A 76 -1.08 12.51 -9.08
C GLU A 76 -0.64 11.96 -7.71
N GLU A 77 0.20 12.68 -6.98
CA GLU A 77 0.73 12.31 -5.67
C GLU A 77 0.64 13.46 -4.69
N ILE A 78 0.17 13.20 -3.47
CA ILE A 78 0.10 14.19 -2.39
C ILE A 78 0.76 13.66 -1.13
N TRP A 79 1.67 14.47 -0.58
CA TRP A 79 2.25 14.31 0.75
C TRP A 79 1.57 15.26 1.71
N LEU A 80 0.81 14.73 2.64
CA LEU A 80 0.14 15.52 3.67
C LEU A 80 1.11 15.90 4.79
N PRO A 81 0.89 17.04 5.48
CA PRO A 81 1.66 17.43 6.63
C PRO A 81 1.64 16.35 7.72
N GLU A 82 2.78 16.14 8.37
CA GLU A 82 2.93 15.08 9.36
C GLU A 82 2.01 15.24 10.57
N ALA A 83 1.81 16.49 11.03
CA ALA A 83 0.96 16.81 12.16
C ALA A 83 -0.52 17.03 11.78
N LEU A 84 -0.92 16.66 10.55
CA LEU A 84 -2.29 16.86 10.09
C LEU A 84 -3.27 16.01 10.92
N LYS A 85 -4.33 16.64 11.40
CA LYS A 85 -5.37 16.03 12.24
C LYS A 85 -6.75 16.07 11.62
N GLU A 86 -6.99 17.02 10.72
CA GLU A 86 -8.31 17.28 10.13
C GLU A 86 -8.19 17.44 8.61
N VAL A 87 -9.04 16.73 7.88
CA VAL A 87 -9.27 16.91 6.44
C VAL A 87 -10.73 17.23 6.23
N GLY A 88 -10.99 18.35 5.59
CA GLY A 88 -12.34 18.85 5.33
C GLY A 88 -13.14 17.97 4.36
N ARG A 89 -14.44 18.21 4.28
CA ARG A 89 -15.34 17.51 3.36
C ARG A 89 -14.96 17.84 1.93
N TYR A 90 -15.00 16.80 1.07
CA TYR A 90 -14.70 16.96 -0.35
C TYR A 90 -13.30 17.57 -0.63
N ALA A 91 -12.34 17.44 0.29
CA ALA A 91 -11.03 18.08 0.17
C ALA A 91 -10.33 17.74 -1.16
N PHE A 92 -10.43 16.51 -1.64
CA PHE A 92 -9.86 16.04 -2.91
C PHE A 92 -10.96 15.69 -3.95
N TYR A 93 -12.13 16.28 -3.83
CA TYR A 93 -13.28 15.97 -4.70
C TYR A 93 -12.94 16.08 -6.18
N ARG A 94 -13.09 14.98 -6.92
CA ARG A 94 -12.80 14.87 -8.36
C ARG A 94 -11.34 15.16 -8.74
N CYS A 95 -10.38 14.94 -7.87
CA CYS A 95 -8.97 14.84 -8.25
C CYS A 95 -8.77 13.50 -8.98
N ARG A 96 -9.14 13.44 -10.28
CA ARG A 96 -9.26 12.18 -11.03
C ARG A 96 -7.93 11.50 -11.28
N ASN A 97 -6.83 12.26 -11.27
CA ASN A 97 -5.47 11.77 -11.48
C ASN A 97 -4.73 11.46 -10.19
N LEU A 98 -5.32 11.75 -9.02
CA LEU A 98 -4.72 11.41 -7.73
C LEU A 98 -4.67 9.89 -7.56
N LYS A 99 -3.45 9.35 -7.61
CA LYS A 99 -3.13 7.92 -7.49
C LYS A 99 -2.53 7.56 -6.15
N LYS A 100 -1.77 8.49 -5.55
CA LYS A 100 -1.00 8.20 -4.34
C LYS A 100 -1.21 9.26 -3.27
N LEU A 101 -1.43 8.78 -2.03
CA LEU A 101 -1.61 9.62 -0.85
C LEU A 101 -0.65 9.18 0.25
N ILE A 102 0.16 10.10 0.76
CA ILE A 102 1.13 9.86 1.83
C ILE A 102 0.76 10.72 3.04
N LEU A 103 0.69 10.12 4.23
CA LEU A 103 0.21 10.79 5.44
C LEU A 103 0.75 10.18 6.74
N GLY A 104 0.65 10.97 7.83
CA GLY A 104 0.89 10.50 9.18
C GLY A 104 -0.36 9.90 9.85
N ASN A 105 -0.17 9.08 10.87
CA ASN A 105 -1.27 8.45 11.59
C ASN A 105 -1.97 9.35 12.62
N GLN A 106 -1.59 10.63 12.72
CA GLN A 106 -2.32 11.59 13.56
C GLN A 106 -3.69 11.95 12.97
N LEU A 107 -3.85 11.83 11.65
CA LEU A 107 -5.14 11.92 11.00
C LEU A 107 -5.94 10.64 11.28
N LEU A 108 -7.05 10.77 12.03
CA LEU A 108 -7.87 9.63 12.43
C LEU A 108 -9.12 9.45 11.60
N ASP A 109 -9.62 10.53 10.99
CA ASP A 109 -10.78 10.53 10.10
C ASP A 109 -10.61 11.59 9.02
N MET A 110 -11.30 11.40 7.89
CA MET A 110 -11.41 12.38 6.81
C MET A 110 -12.85 12.88 6.72
N GLY A 111 -13.02 14.12 6.28
CA GLY A 111 -14.34 14.68 6.01
C GLY A 111 -15.07 13.87 4.93
N GLY A 112 -16.37 13.71 5.09
CA GLY A 112 -17.19 12.92 4.18
C GLY A 112 -17.05 13.37 2.72
N GLY A 113 -16.88 12.41 1.82
CA GLY A 113 -16.67 12.63 0.39
C GLY A 113 -15.28 13.15 0.02
N ALA A 114 -14.32 13.17 0.95
CA ALA A 114 -12.98 13.72 0.72
C ALA A 114 -12.31 13.15 -0.53
N LEU A 115 -12.48 11.85 -0.80
CA LEU A 115 -11.88 11.15 -1.95
C LEU A 115 -12.88 10.86 -3.07
N THR A 116 -14.08 11.42 -3.03
CA THR A 116 -15.11 11.18 -4.05
C THR A 116 -14.63 11.58 -5.44
N GLY A 117 -14.58 10.62 -6.35
CA GLY A 117 -14.16 10.81 -7.75
C GLY A 117 -12.65 10.80 -7.96
N CYS A 118 -11.86 10.42 -6.94
CA CYS A 118 -10.45 10.08 -7.08
C CYS A 118 -10.26 8.65 -7.58
N ARG A 119 -9.08 8.35 -8.14
CA ARG A 119 -8.63 7.01 -8.53
C ARG A 119 -7.41 6.60 -7.72
N LEU A 120 -7.55 6.63 -6.40
CA LEU A 120 -6.46 6.30 -5.49
C LEU A 120 -6.06 4.82 -5.65
N GLU A 121 -4.77 4.57 -5.89
CA GLU A 121 -4.19 3.25 -6.09
C GLU A 121 -3.23 2.87 -4.95
N GLU A 122 -2.59 3.87 -4.33
CA GLU A 122 -1.57 3.68 -3.31
C GLU A 122 -1.78 4.62 -2.12
N VAL A 123 -1.59 4.08 -0.92
CA VAL A 123 -1.62 4.83 0.34
C VAL A 123 -0.42 4.45 1.18
N GLU A 124 0.34 5.44 1.63
CA GLU A 124 1.41 5.24 2.61
C GLU A 124 1.04 5.94 3.92
N ILE A 125 1.11 5.21 5.03
CA ILE A 125 0.83 5.75 6.36
C ILE A 125 2.04 5.56 7.27
N TYR A 126 2.53 6.66 7.82
CA TYR A 126 3.65 6.67 8.76
C TYR A 126 3.13 6.75 10.19
N PHE A 127 3.41 5.72 10.99
CA PHE A 127 2.98 5.63 12.38
C PHE A 127 4.07 6.14 13.32
N ARG A 128 3.74 7.13 14.13
CA ARG A 128 4.57 7.60 15.24
C ARG A 128 4.19 6.92 16.53
N GLU A 129 2.88 6.87 16.82
CA GLU A 129 2.35 6.28 18.06
C GLU A 129 1.07 5.50 17.80
N GLY A 130 0.92 4.37 18.47
CA GLY A 130 -0.30 3.56 18.41
C GLY A 130 -0.54 2.89 17.07
N LYS A 131 -1.76 2.37 16.90
CA LYS A 131 -2.18 1.59 15.71
C LYS A 131 -3.35 2.22 14.95
N LYS A 132 -3.87 3.36 15.40
CA LYS A 132 -5.03 4.02 14.79
C LYS A 132 -4.60 4.94 13.66
N SER A 133 -5.42 5.02 12.64
CA SER A 133 -5.26 5.94 11.52
C SER A 133 -6.60 6.18 10.81
N CYS A 134 -6.60 7.04 9.81
CA CYS A 134 -7.77 7.25 8.94
C CYS A 134 -7.91 6.20 7.83
N LEU A 135 -7.13 5.11 7.84
CA LEU A 135 -7.18 4.09 6.79
C LEU A 135 -8.60 3.59 6.53
N LYS A 136 -9.38 3.39 7.60
CA LYS A 136 -10.79 3.00 7.46
C LYS A 136 -11.58 3.97 6.59
N SER A 137 -11.48 5.27 6.87
CA SER A 137 -12.18 6.32 6.10
C SER A 137 -11.76 6.31 4.63
N ILE A 138 -10.46 6.12 4.35
CA ILE A 138 -9.92 6.05 2.99
C ILE A 138 -10.53 4.87 2.23
N VAL A 139 -10.50 3.66 2.79
CA VAL A 139 -10.97 2.46 2.09
C VAL A 139 -12.50 2.42 1.95
N GLU A 140 -13.25 3.05 2.86
CA GLU A 140 -14.71 3.17 2.77
C GLU A 140 -15.17 4.11 1.63
N GLU A 141 -14.38 5.14 1.30
CA GLU A 141 -14.70 6.09 0.23
C GLU A 141 -14.19 5.64 -1.15
N THR A 142 -13.29 4.68 -1.20
CA THR A 142 -12.69 4.20 -2.45
C THR A 142 -13.32 2.89 -2.90
N ARG A 143 -13.43 2.69 -4.23
CA ARG A 143 -14.01 1.49 -4.83
C ARG A 143 -12.99 0.64 -5.56
N TYR A 144 -11.90 1.25 -6.01
CA TYR A 144 -10.81 0.57 -6.72
C TYR A 144 -9.93 -0.22 -5.77
N GLN A 145 -9.12 -1.10 -6.33
CA GLN A 145 -8.07 -1.79 -5.61
C GLN A 145 -7.05 -0.77 -5.08
N ILE A 146 -6.70 -0.89 -3.79
CA ILE A 146 -5.73 0.00 -3.13
C ILE A 146 -4.64 -0.81 -2.47
N ARG A 147 -3.39 -0.44 -2.73
CA ARG A 147 -2.20 -0.90 -2.04
C ARG A 147 -1.90 0.02 -0.87
N VAL A 148 -1.74 -0.55 0.30
CA VAL A 148 -1.45 0.20 1.52
C VAL A 148 -0.13 -0.25 2.10
N SER A 149 0.81 0.69 2.27
CA SER A 149 2.06 0.49 2.99
C SER A 149 2.00 1.22 4.33
N LEU A 150 2.22 0.49 5.42
CA LEU A 150 2.24 1.02 6.77
C LEU A 150 3.67 0.95 7.29
N TYR A 151 4.23 2.09 7.67
CA TYR A 151 5.59 2.22 8.18
C TYR A 151 5.58 2.54 9.67
N GLY A 152 6.45 1.90 10.46
CA GLY A 152 6.50 2.12 11.91
C GLY A 152 5.37 1.47 12.72
N TYR A 153 4.51 0.66 12.08
CA TYR A 153 3.31 0.09 12.68
C TYR A 153 3.59 -0.94 13.79
N SER A 154 4.70 -1.66 13.74
CA SER A 154 4.98 -2.80 14.61
C SER A 154 5.86 -2.44 15.80
N TRP A 155 5.27 -1.96 16.90
CA TRP A 155 5.98 -1.58 18.14
C TRP A 155 6.24 -2.73 19.10
N ARG A 156 5.61 -3.88 18.96
CA ARG A 156 5.52 -4.89 20.04
C ARG A 156 6.46 -6.07 19.94
N CYS A 157 7.28 -6.18 18.92
CA CYS A 157 8.16 -7.35 18.78
C CYS A 157 9.60 -7.16 19.29
N CYS A 158 9.93 -6.01 19.88
CA CYS A 158 11.31 -5.70 20.29
C CYS A 158 11.64 -6.20 21.69
N THR A 159 11.41 -7.49 21.98
CA THR A 159 12.05 -8.14 23.14
C THR A 159 13.40 -8.77 22.79
N GLU A 160 13.79 -8.82 21.53
CA GLU A 160 15.11 -9.29 21.10
C GLU A 160 15.99 -8.13 20.61
N LYS A 161 16.91 -7.71 21.47
CA LYS A 161 17.78 -6.52 21.37
C LYS A 161 18.93 -6.63 20.38
N ASN A 162 18.82 -7.19 19.18
CA ASN A 162 19.99 -7.43 18.34
C ASN A 162 19.91 -7.09 16.84
N SER A 163 19.07 -6.17 16.38
CA SER A 163 19.24 -5.68 15.01
C SER A 163 18.98 -4.19 14.89
N THR A 164 19.91 -3.50 14.26
CA THR A 164 19.91 -2.05 14.04
C THR A 164 18.97 -1.59 12.94
N ASP A 165 18.27 -2.53 12.24
CA ASP A 165 17.44 -2.26 11.06
C ASP A 165 15.94 -2.50 11.29
N GLU A 166 15.50 -2.78 12.53
CA GLU A 166 14.10 -3.12 12.85
C GLU A 166 13.12 -1.94 12.82
N TRP A 167 13.61 -0.71 12.67
CA TRP A 167 12.84 0.51 12.90
C TRP A 167 11.93 0.94 11.76
N LEU A 168 12.12 0.36 10.56
CA LEU A 168 11.30 0.64 9.37
C LEU A 168 10.57 -0.61 8.90
N ARG A 169 9.98 -1.34 9.83
CA ARG A 169 9.17 -2.48 9.44
C ARG A 169 7.96 -2.00 8.63
N GLU A 170 7.98 -2.37 7.38
CA GLU A 170 6.89 -2.16 6.45
C GLU A 170 5.85 -3.28 6.61
N VAL A 171 4.59 -2.90 6.66
CA VAL A 171 3.45 -3.82 6.53
C VAL A 171 2.72 -3.47 5.26
N ARG A 172 2.53 -4.43 4.35
CA ARG A 172 1.76 -4.23 3.12
C ARG A 172 0.43 -4.95 3.18
N ILE A 173 -0.61 -4.26 2.71
CA ILE A 173 -1.98 -4.73 2.72
C ILE A 173 -2.63 -4.32 1.41
N LEU A 174 -3.39 -5.23 0.81
CA LEU A 174 -4.16 -4.97 -0.39
C LEU A 174 -5.65 -4.95 -0.04
N PHE A 175 -6.35 -3.88 -0.41
CA PHE A 175 -7.81 -3.86 -0.40
C PHE A 175 -8.28 -4.08 -1.84
N PRO A 176 -8.92 -5.23 -2.15
CA PRO A 176 -9.45 -5.50 -3.47
C PRO A 176 -10.52 -4.51 -3.92
N GLU A 177 -10.81 -4.51 -5.20
CA GLU A 177 -11.90 -3.73 -5.78
C GLU A 177 -13.25 -4.12 -5.18
N HIS A 178 -14.14 -3.14 -5.07
CA HIS A 178 -15.52 -3.34 -4.64
C HIS A 178 -16.43 -2.33 -5.29
N TYR A 179 -17.45 -2.82 -5.97
CA TYR A 179 -18.55 -1.97 -6.42
C TYR A 179 -19.88 -2.72 -6.36
N GLU A 180 -20.94 -1.95 -6.23
CA GLU A 180 -22.31 -2.43 -6.21
C GLU A 180 -22.99 -1.98 -7.49
N GLU A 181 -23.63 -2.90 -8.17
CA GLU A 181 -24.45 -2.65 -9.34
C GLU A 181 -25.92 -2.91 -8.97
N ALA A 182 -26.75 -1.85 -9.09
CA ALA A 182 -28.17 -2.00 -8.96
C ALA A 182 -28.78 -2.34 -10.31
N VAL A 183 -29.36 -3.53 -10.43
CA VAL A 183 -30.06 -3.99 -11.64
C VAL A 183 -31.56 -3.92 -11.41
N GLU A 184 -32.26 -3.13 -12.24
CA GLU A 184 -33.72 -3.08 -12.24
C GLU A 184 -34.29 -4.19 -13.13
N ASN A 185 -34.94 -5.15 -12.53
CA ASN A 185 -35.59 -6.24 -13.23
C ASN A 185 -37.07 -5.87 -13.55
N THR A 186 -37.36 -5.59 -14.82
CA THR A 186 -38.74 -5.39 -15.29
C THR A 186 -39.37 -6.74 -15.68
N PRO A 187 -40.65 -7.00 -15.42
CA PRO A 187 -41.77 -6.06 -15.14
C PRO A 187 -42.06 -5.80 -13.64
N ALA A 188 -41.37 -6.47 -12.72
CA ALA A 188 -41.76 -6.44 -11.29
C ALA A 188 -41.06 -5.31 -10.50
N ARG A 189 -40.21 -4.48 -11.10
CA ARG A 189 -39.37 -3.45 -10.43
C ARG A 189 -38.61 -3.98 -9.20
N ILE A 190 -38.12 -5.20 -9.29
CA ILE A 190 -37.23 -5.76 -8.27
C ILE A 190 -35.87 -5.15 -8.51
N LEU A 191 -35.36 -4.39 -7.54
CA LEU A 191 -33.96 -3.93 -7.51
C LEU A 191 -33.14 -5.04 -6.90
N GLU A 192 -32.27 -5.64 -7.70
CA GLU A 192 -31.25 -6.57 -7.23
C GLU A 192 -29.92 -5.83 -7.17
N THR A 193 -29.22 -5.96 -6.05
CA THR A 193 -27.87 -5.42 -5.89
C THR A 193 -26.87 -6.53 -6.12
N HIS A 194 -26.08 -6.40 -7.18
CA HIS A 194 -24.98 -7.29 -7.46
C HIS A 194 -23.71 -6.69 -6.85
N HIS A 195 -23.02 -7.47 -6.03
CA HIS A 195 -21.73 -7.09 -5.46
C HIS A 195 -20.62 -7.69 -6.32
N HIS A 196 -19.62 -6.86 -6.65
CA HIS A 196 -18.48 -7.25 -7.46
C HIS A 196 -17.19 -7.01 -6.69
N GLY A 197 -16.34 -8.05 -6.66
CA GLY A 197 -15.05 -8.04 -5.99
C GLY A 197 -15.15 -8.22 -4.47
N ALA A 198 -14.10 -8.78 -3.89
CA ALA A 198 -14.05 -9.12 -2.47
C ALA A 198 -13.85 -7.91 -1.54
N GLY A 199 -13.55 -6.74 -2.09
CA GLY A 199 -13.18 -5.56 -1.30
C GLY A 199 -14.20 -5.13 -0.25
N GLY A 200 -15.49 -5.45 -0.43
CA GLY A 200 -16.53 -5.17 0.55
C GLY A 200 -16.32 -5.90 1.88
N TYR A 201 -15.82 -7.14 1.85
CA TYR A 201 -15.50 -7.92 3.05
C TYR A 201 -14.31 -7.33 3.81
N TYR A 202 -13.28 -6.91 3.10
CA TYR A 202 -12.07 -6.34 3.70
C TYR A 202 -12.31 -4.99 4.37
N ARG A 203 -13.22 -4.16 3.82
CA ARG A 203 -13.61 -2.87 4.42
C ARG A 203 -14.27 -3.01 5.79
N GLN A 204 -14.79 -4.20 6.13
CA GLN A 204 -15.38 -4.53 7.42
C GLN A 204 -14.37 -5.07 8.45
N CYS A 205 -13.09 -5.19 8.08
CA CYS A 205 -12.04 -5.72 8.96
C CYS A 205 -11.40 -4.65 9.84
N PHE A 206 -12.18 -3.69 10.31
CA PHE A 206 -11.70 -2.64 11.20
C PHE A 206 -12.44 -2.65 12.53
N TYR A 207 -11.70 -2.43 13.61
CA TYR A 207 -12.24 -2.19 14.93
C TYR A 207 -11.59 -0.94 15.52
N ASN A 208 -12.40 0.06 15.93
CA ASN A 208 -11.90 1.28 16.55
C ASN A 208 -10.74 1.98 15.78
N ARG A 209 -10.86 2.06 14.44
CA ARG A 209 -9.86 2.62 13.49
C ARG A 209 -8.54 1.84 13.38
N GLU A 210 -8.50 0.63 13.91
CA GLU A 210 -7.39 -0.31 13.75
C GLU A 210 -7.82 -1.44 12.81
N LEU A 211 -6.90 -1.96 11.98
CA LEU A 211 -7.17 -3.12 11.15
C LEU A 211 -7.07 -4.39 11.99
N ASP A 212 -8.10 -5.23 11.92
CA ASP A 212 -8.12 -6.58 12.47
C ASP A 212 -7.50 -7.54 11.44
N TYR A 213 -6.20 -7.80 11.59
CA TYR A 213 -5.46 -8.66 10.66
C TYR A 213 -5.97 -10.09 10.64
N LYS A 214 -6.45 -10.61 11.76
CA LYS A 214 -7.00 -11.96 11.81
C LYS A 214 -8.26 -12.06 10.95
N LYS A 215 -9.18 -11.11 11.11
CA LYS A 215 -10.39 -11.04 10.30
C LYS A 215 -10.05 -10.77 8.84
N TYR A 216 -9.08 -9.90 8.56
CA TYR A 216 -8.59 -9.61 7.21
C TYR A 216 -8.09 -10.89 6.52
N ASP A 217 -7.22 -11.66 7.16
CA ASP A 217 -6.67 -12.90 6.60
C ASP A 217 -7.75 -13.98 6.41
N GLU A 218 -8.79 -13.99 7.24
CA GLU A 218 -9.93 -14.89 7.09
C GLU A 218 -10.78 -14.60 5.84
N MET A 219 -10.69 -13.39 5.26
CA MET A 219 -11.44 -13.01 4.05
C MET A 219 -10.77 -13.49 2.74
N PHE A 220 -9.59 -14.05 2.78
CA PHE A 220 -8.83 -14.42 1.59
C PHE A 220 -9.56 -15.36 0.63
N TYR A 221 -10.41 -16.24 1.14
CA TYR A 221 -11.22 -17.11 0.29
C TYR A 221 -12.19 -16.36 -0.62
N HIS A 222 -12.66 -15.17 -0.21
CA HIS A 222 -13.49 -14.32 -1.07
C HIS A 222 -12.66 -13.75 -2.22
N THR A 223 -11.43 -13.29 -1.98
CA THR A 223 -10.54 -12.83 -3.05
C THR A 223 -10.29 -13.93 -4.07
N VAL A 224 -10.05 -15.16 -3.61
CA VAL A 224 -9.86 -16.31 -4.51
C VAL A 224 -11.11 -16.61 -5.35
N ALA A 225 -12.31 -16.35 -4.80
CA ALA A 225 -13.57 -16.65 -5.47
C ALA A 225 -14.09 -15.54 -6.38
N GLU A 226 -13.83 -14.28 -6.05
CA GLU A 226 -14.52 -13.11 -6.61
C GLU A 226 -13.58 -12.15 -7.38
N ASP A 227 -12.27 -12.23 -7.15
CA ASP A 227 -11.28 -11.37 -7.80
C ASP A 227 -10.43 -12.12 -8.84
N THR A 228 -9.50 -11.41 -9.47
CA THR A 228 -8.55 -12.02 -10.39
C THR A 228 -7.48 -12.81 -9.65
N GLU A 229 -6.92 -13.82 -10.30
CA GLU A 229 -5.79 -14.60 -9.77
C GLU A 229 -4.59 -13.68 -9.45
N GLU A 230 -4.35 -12.63 -10.24
CA GLU A 230 -3.29 -11.65 -10.01
C GLU A 230 -3.51 -10.86 -8.71
N THR A 231 -4.76 -10.47 -8.40
CA THR A 231 -5.14 -9.82 -7.13
C THR A 231 -4.90 -10.74 -5.93
N ALA A 232 -5.31 -12.00 -6.03
CA ALA A 232 -5.11 -12.99 -4.95
C ALA A 232 -3.62 -13.31 -4.74
N VAL A 233 -2.84 -13.40 -5.81
CA VAL A 233 -1.37 -13.56 -5.76
C VAL A 233 -0.72 -12.36 -5.08
N GLU A 234 -1.06 -11.14 -5.46
CA GLU A 234 -0.54 -9.92 -4.87
C GLU A 234 -0.81 -9.88 -3.36
N LEU A 235 -2.06 -10.09 -2.94
CA LEU A 235 -2.45 -10.12 -1.54
C LEU A 235 -1.68 -11.19 -0.75
N ALA A 236 -1.60 -12.41 -1.27
CA ALA A 236 -0.90 -13.52 -0.60
C ALA A 236 0.61 -13.26 -0.47
N LEU A 237 1.25 -12.68 -1.50
CA LEU A 237 2.66 -12.30 -1.47
C LEU A 237 2.93 -11.21 -0.44
N ASP A 238 2.13 -10.16 -0.42
CA ASP A 238 2.29 -9.05 0.52
C ASP A 238 2.15 -9.53 1.97
N ARG A 239 1.14 -10.36 2.26
CA ARG A 239 0.96 -10.95 3.60
C ARG A 239 2.09 -11.89 4.01
N LEU A 240 2.73 -12.60 3.08
CA LEU A 240 3.88 -13.47 3.37
C LEU A 240 5.19 -12.70 3.51
N ARG A 241 5.38 -11.61 2.76
CA ARG A 241 6.61 -10.82 2.76
C ARG A 241 6.64 -9.80 3.89
N PHE A 242 5.51 -9.17 4.17
CA PHE A 242 5.34 -8.08 5.12
C PHE A 242 4.31 -8.42 6.21
N PRO A 243 4.52 -9.53 6.95
CA PRO A 243 3.52 -10.03 7.88
C PRO A 243 3.39 -9.14 9.12
N GLU A 244 2.15 -8.86 9.51
CA GLU A 244 1.77 -8.35 10.82
C GLU A 244 0.65 -9.22 11.37
N GLU A 245 0.79 -9.70 12.61
CA GLU A 245 -0.17 -10.58 13.29
C GLU A 245 -0.63 -11.81 12.47
N LEU A 246 0.20 -12.27 11.54
CA LEU A 246 -0.12 -13.39 10.65
C LEU A 246 -0.03 -14.73 11.38
N SER A 247 -1.17 -15.42 11.50
CA SER A 247 -1.23 -16.76 12.12
C SER A 247 -0.55 -17.82 11.24
N GLU A 248 0.00 -18.87 11.85
CA GLU A 248 0.60 -19.99 11.09
C GLU A 248 -0.44 -20.70 10.19
N LYS A 249 -1.72 -20.72 10.60
CA LYS A 249 -2.81 -21.24 9.76
C LYS A 249 -2.92 -20.45 8.47
N ASN A 250 -3.09 -19.13 8.56
CA ASN A 250 -3.28 -18.26 7.39
C ASN A 250 -2.02 -18.17 6.53
N LYS A 251 -0.84 -18.17 7.16
CA LYS A 251 0.45 -18.26 6.49
C LYS A 251 0.56 -19.53 5.62
N ASN A 252 0.06 -20.67 6.09
CA ASN A 252 0.04 -21.89 5.33
C ASN A 252 -0.98 -21.82 4.17
N VAL A 253 -2.14 -21.19 4.37
CA VAL A 253 -3.10 -20.94 3.29
C VAL A 253 -2.45 -20.14 2.16
N TYR A 254 -1.84 -18.99 2.48
CA TYR A 254 -1.13 -18.16 1.50
C TYR A 254 0.00 -18.91 0.79
N LYS A 255 0.83 -19.66 1.53
CA LYS A 255 1.91 -20.47 0.93
C LYS A 255 1.39 -21.52 -0.02
N THR A 256 0.29 -22.19 0.32
CA THR A 256 -0.33 -23.20 -0.53
C THR A 256 -0.82 -22.55 -1.82
N TYR A 257 -1.55 -21.45 -1.70
CA TYR A 257 -2.05 -20.69 -2.85
C TYR A 257 -0.91 -20.26 -3.79
N ILE A 258 0.15 -19.64 -3.23
CA ILE A 258 1.33 -19.25 -4.03
C ILE A 258 1.96 -20.44 -4.76
N ARG A 259 2.09 -21.62 -4.11
CA ARG A 259 2.65 -22.82 -4.76
C ARG A 259 1.79 -23.34 -5.91
N GLU A 260 0.48 -23.28 -5.75
CA GLU A 260 -0.47 -23.73 -6.77
C GLU A 260 -0.52 -22.79 -7.98
N HIS A 261 -0.20 -21.50 -7.79
CA HIS A 261 -0.28 -20.46 -8.82
C HIS A 261 1.08 -19.87 -9.21
N MET A 262 2.16 -20.66 -9.09
CA MET A 262 3.53 -20.16 -9.27
C MET A 262 3.83 -19.57 -10.66
N GLU A 263 3.11 -19.95 -11.70
CA GLU A 263 3.30 -19.34 -13.04
C GLU A 263 2.77 -17.91 -13.07
N THR A 264 1.60 -17.66 -12.46
CA THR A 264 1.03 -16.32 -12.31
C THR A 264 1.90 -15.46 -11.39
N VAL A 265 2.39 -16.05 -10.29
CA VAL A 265 3.35 -15.39 -9.39
C VAL A 265 4.60 -14.92 -10.13
N ALA A 266 5.18 -15.78 -10.94
CA ALA A 266 6.36 -15.46 -11.74
C ALA A 266 6.09 -14.31 -12.72
N ALA A 267 4.97 -14.38 -13.45
CA ALA A 267 4.57 -13.36 -14.38
C ALA A 267 4.29 -12.02 -13.67
N TYR A 268 3.62 -12.05 -12.51
CA TYR A 268 3.32 -10.88 -11.68
C TYR A 268 4.60 -10.16 -11.23
N LEU A 269 5.55 -10.90 -10.62
CA LEU A 269 6.81 -10.32 -10.13
C LEU A 269 7.63 -9.70 -11.26
N VAL A 270 7.71 -10.36 -12.42
CA VAL A 270 8.42 -9.84 -13.59
C VAL A 270 7.74 -8.60 -14.17
N LYS A 271 6.40 -8.59 -14.27
CA LYS A 271 5.65 -7.40 -14.74
C LYS A 271 5.94 -6.17 -13.91
N ARG A 272 6.09 -6.35 -12.60
CA ARG A 272 6.35 -5.28 -11.61
C ARG A 272 7.83 -5.00 -11.37
N GLU A 273 8.72 -5.75 -11.98
CA GLU A 273 10.17 -5.69 -11.74
C GLU A 273 10.53 -5.89 -10.26
N ASP A 274 9.75 -6.72 -9.56
CA ASP A 274 9.94 -6.97 -8.14
C ASP A 274 11.05 -8.00 -7.89
N ILE A 275 12.29 -7.53 -7.97
CA ILE A 275 13.50 -8.35 -7.76
C ILE A 275 13.55 -8.93 -6.35
N GLU A 276 13.15 -8.14 -5.35
CA GLU A 276 13.11 -8.59 -3.95
C GLU A 276 12.10 -9.73 -3.76
N GLY A 277 10.94 -9.65 -4.44
CA GLY A 277 9.94 -10.72 -4.47
C GLY A 277 10.49 -12.00 -5.09
N ILE A 278 11.25 -11.91 -6.19
CA ILE A 278 11.93 -13.06 -6.80
C ILE A 278 12.90 -13.70 -5.81
N ARG A 279 13.73 -12.91 -5.13
CA ARG A 279 14.68 -13.37 -4.11
C ARG A 279 14.01 -13.95 -2.87
N PHE A 280 12.90 -13.35 -2.43
CA PHE A 280 12.10 -13.87 -1.33
C PHE A 280 11.62 -15.30 -1.61
N LEU A 281 11.08 -15.57 -2.80
CA LEU A 281 10.62 -16.90 -3.19
C LEU A 281 11.77 -17.90 -3.28
N GLU A 282 12.95 -17.47 -3.73
CA GLU A 282 14.18 -18.27 -3.72
C GLU A 282 14.56 -18.70 -2.31
N GLN A 283 14.67 -17.76 -1.37
CA GLN A 283 14.98 -18.01 0.04
C GLN A 283 13.97 -18.99 0.68
N LYS A 284 12.69 -18.87 0.31
CA LYS A 284 11.63 -19.77 0.79
C LYS A 284 11.55 -21.10 0.04
N LYS A 285 12.40 -21.30 -0.99
CA LYS A 285 12.43 -22.49 -1.85
C LYS A 285 11.05 -22.80 -2.44
N LEU A 286 10.37 -21.78 -2.92
CA LEU A 286 9.03 -21.90 -3.50
C LEU A 286 9.06 -22.04 -5.02
N TRP A 287 10.16 -21.70 -5.68
CA TRP A 287 10.31 -21.81 -7.13
C TRP A 287 10.26 -23.26 -7.60
N SER A 288 9.56 -23.48 -8.72
CA SER A 288 9.61 -24.70 -9.51
C SER A 288 10.29 -24.44 -10.85
N GLU A 289 10.79 -25.48 -11.51
CA GLU A 289 11.44 -25.30 -12.82
C GLU A 289 10.49 -24.75 -13.89
N PRO A 290 9.19 -25.18 -13.98
CA PRO A 290 8.22 -24.58 -14.89
C PRO A 290 7.94 -23.10 -14.59
N SER A 291 7.78 -22.71 -13.33
CA SER A 291 7.51 -21.32 -12.97
C SER A 291 8.69 -20.39 -13.25
N LEU A 292 9.94 -20.86 -13.05
CA LEU A 292 11.13 -20.12 -13.47
C LEU A 292 11.19 -19.93 -14.98
N GLN A 293 10.87 -20.99 -15.75
CA GLN A 293 10.82 -20.88 -17.20
C GLN A 293 9.77 -19.86 -17.64
N LYS A 294 8.56 -19.91 -17.06
CA LYS A 294 7.50 -18.94 -17.33
C LYS A 294 7.94 -17.49 -17.03
N GLY A 295 8.59 -17.28 -15.87
CA GLY A 295 9.12 -15.97 -15.50
C GLY A 295 10.17 -15.46 -16.50
N MET A 296 11.09 -16.31 -16.93
CA MET A 296 12.11 -15.97 -17.93
C MET A 296 11.49 -15.63 -19.28
N ASP A 297 10.46 -16.38 -19.72
CA ASP A 297 9.76 -16.12 -20.98
C ASP A 297 9.07 -14.75 -20.94
N VAL A 298 8.35 -14.44 -19.85
CA VAL A 298 7.72 -13.11 -19.66
C VAL A 298 8.76 -12.00 -19.57
N ALA A 299 9.91 -12.24 -18.92
CA ALA A 299 10.99 -11.25 -18.83
C ALA A 299 11.59 -10.96 -20.21
N ALA A 300 11.79 -11.99 -21.03
CA ALA A 300 12.29 -11.84 -22.42
C ALA A 300 11.27 -11.08 -23.29
N GLU A 301 9.98 -11.44 -23.24
CA GLU A 301 8.91 -10.78 -24.01
C GLU A 301 8.78 -9.30 -23.67
N ARG A 302 9.00 -8.94 -22.39
CA ARG A 302 8.84 -7.56 -21.89
C ARG A 302 10.15 -6.78 -21.83
N ASN A 303 11.26 -7.34 -22.28
CA ASN A 303 12.60 -6.75 -22.21
C ASN A 303 13.04 -6.39 -20.77
N ARG A 304 12.64 -7.21 -19.79
CA ARG A 304 13.00 -7.03 -18.37
C ARG A 304 14.33 -7.74 -18.08
N THR A 305 15.44 -7.13 -18.49
CA THR A 305 16.77 -7.75 -18.47
C THR A 305 17.27 -8.08 -17.07
N GLU A 306 16.99 -7.22 -16.09
CA GLU A 306 17.37 -7.46 -14.70
C GLU A 306 16.61 -8.66 -14.11
N SER A 307 15.29 -8.68 -14.24
CA SER A 307 14.47 -9.83 -13.82
C SER A 307 14.93 -11.13 -14.50
N LEU A 308 15.24 -11.08 -15.79
CA LEU A 308 15.73 -12.25 -16.53
C LEU A 308 17.06 -12.77 -15.94
N SER A 309 18.02 -11.87 -15.70
CA SER A 309 19.31 -12.21 -15.12
C SER A 309 19.14 -12.88 -13.75
N VAL A 310 18.33 -12.27 -12.88
CA VAL A 310 18.09 -12.81 -11.53
C VAL A 310 17.41 -14.18 -11.58
N LEU A 311 16.40 -14.38 -12.45
CA LEU A 311 15.73 -15.68 -12.61
C LEU A 311 16.67 -16.77 -13.15
N MET A 312 17.60 -16.41 -14.03
CA MET A 312 18.65 -17.33 -14.51
C MET A 312 19.59 -17.75 -13.38
N ASP A 313 19.97 -16.82 -12.50
CA ASP A 313 20.79 -17.12 -11.33
C ASP A 313 20.05 -18.04 -10.35
N VAL A 314 18.80 -17.72 -10.02
CA VAL A 314 17.92 -18.57 -9.17
C VAL A 314 17.80 -19.98 -9.74
N ARG A 315 17.60 -20.11 -11.07
CA ARG A 315 17.54 -21.42 -11.73
C ARG A 315 18.83 -22.21 -11.58
N LYS A 316 19.97 -21.53 -11.71
CA LYS A 316 21.29 -22.16 -11.59
C LYS A 316 21.56 -22.66 -10.16
N GLU A 317 21.10 -21.92 -9.16
CA GLU A 317 21.25 -22.28 -7.75
C GLU A 317 20.31 -23.40 -7.32
N LEU A 318 19.01 -23.29 -7.63
CA LEU A 318 18.00 -24.25 -7.17
C LEU A 318 17.96 -25.52 -8.02
N PHE A 319 18.27 -25.42 -9.31
CA PHE A 319 18.18 -26.52 -10.29
C PHE A 319 19.50 -26.67 -11.07
N PRO A 320 20.62 -27.01 -10.41
CA PRO A 320 21.90 -27.13 -11.08
C PRO A 320 21.88 -28.31 -12.09
N LYS A 321 22.28 -28.03 -13.33
CA LYS A 321 22.43 -29.10 -14.35
C LYS A 321 23.48 -30.07 -13.88
N LYS A 322 23.15 -31.37 -13.80
CA LYS A 322 24.14 -32.44 -13.56
C LYS A 322 25.24 -32.36 -14.62
N LYS A 323 26.49 -32.20 -14.18
CA LYS A 323 27.64 -32.34 -15.12
C LYS A 323 27.55 -33.68 -15.78
N LYS A 324 27.42 -33.72 -17.10
CA LYS A 324 27.60 -34.95 -17.86
C LYS A 324 29.08 -35.34 -17.73
N THR A 325 29.39 -36.35 -16.92
CA THR A 325 30.68 -37.03 -16.95
C THR A 325 30.69 -37.84 -18.23
N PHE A 326 31.47 -37.43 -19.20
CA PHE A 326 31.84 -38.30 -20.31
C PHE A 326 32.89 -39.28 -19.75
N GLU A 327 32.53 -40.53 -19.55
CA GLU A 327 33.51 -41.57 -19.41
C GLU A 327 34.17 -41.77 -20.80
N LEU A 328 35.48 -41.53 -20.85
CA LEU A 328 36.33 -41.81 -22.00
C LEU A 328 36.74 -43.29 -22.01
#